data_5c1858696912899e964d87e637fce4ec
#
_entry.id   5c1858696912899e964d87e637fce4ec
#
_cell.length_a   1.000
_cell.length_b   1.000
_cell.length_c   1.000
_cell.angle_alpha   90.00
_cell.angle_beta   90.00
_cell.angle_gamma   90.00
#
_symmetry.space_group_name_H-M   'P 1'
#
loop_
_entity.id
_entity.type
_entity.pdbx_description
1 polymer ?
#
loop_
_entity_poly.entity_id
_entity_poly.type
_entity_poly.pdbx_seq_one_letter_code
_entity_poly.pdbx_strand_id
1 'polypeptide(L)'
;MEETIQFFPAVKAPTKPYFSILIPSWNNLAYLQLCVGAIRKHSTTAFEIILHLNEAKDGSKEWVESQKDIAFSYSPSNVGVCYAMNAMVKLARADYFLYLNDDMYVLPNWDGFLKEEIESIGHTEFFLSATAIEPKAQSACSIQADFGRLLATFEETRLLETYNSLPFHDWQGATWPPNVVHRSLWDKVGGYSNEFTPGMYSDPDFSMKCWQVGVRLFKGISRSRVYHFGSISVKRVKQNKGYYQFIRKWRMTSSTLSKYYLRRGDKFDGLLVQRPIPVMVQLKNLYYRLSLPFRK
;
A
#
# COMPACT_ATOMS: atom_id res chain seq x y z
N MET A 1 -0.92 -12.12 23.30
CA MET A 1 -1.30 -13.40 22.70
C MET A 1 -1.21 -13.18 21.19
N GLU A 2 -0.28 -13.88 20.53
CA GLU A 2 -0.31 -13.93 19.06
C GLU A 2 -1.56 -14.73 18.72
N GLU A 3 -2.56 -14.06 18.15
CA GLU A 3 -3.72 -14.73 17.59
C GLU A 3 -3.23 -15.65 16.46
N THR A 4 -3.69 -16.87 16.49
CA THR A 4 -3.28 -17.89 15.51
C THR A 4 -3.85 -17.51 14.14
N ILE A 5 -3.02 -16.95 13.26
CA ILE A 5 -3.39 -16.71 11.88
C ILE A 5 -3.42 -18.06 11.14
N GLN A 6 -4.54 -18.35 10.50
CA GLN A 6 -4.74 -19.54 9.67
C GLN A 6 -4.35 -19.23 8.21
N PHE A 7 -3.85 -20.23 7.49
CA PHE A 7 -3.36 -20.09 6.12
C PHE A 7 -4.06 -21.08 5.18
N PHE A 8 -4.53 -20.58 4.06
CA PHE A 8 -5.28 -21.33 3.05
C PHE A 8 -4.67 -21.07 1.66
N PRO A 9 -3.86 -22.01 1.14
CA PRO A 9 -3.31 -21.90 -0.22
C PRO A 9 -4.43 -21.95 -1.28
N ALA A 10 -4.21 -21.30 -2.42
CA ALA A 10 -5.13 -21.40 -3.55
C ALA A 10 -5.16 -22.83 -4.12
N VAL A 11 -6.36 -23.32 -4.44
CA VAL A 11 -6.55 -24.65 -5.06
C VAL A 11 -6.07 -24.65 -6.51
N LYS A 12 -6.29 -23.54 -7.24
CA LYS A 12 -5.86 -23.33 -8.63
C LYS A 12 -4.90 -22.15 -8.70
N ALA A 13 -3.66 -22.39 -8.33
CA ALA A 13 -2.66 -21.34 -8.32
C ALA A 13 -1.99 -21.18 -9.71
N PRO A 14 -1.72 -19.97 -10.21
CA PRO A 14 -0.98 -19.74 -11.44
C PRO A 14 0.45 -20.31 -11.34
N THR A 15 0.99 -20.80 -12.46
CA THR A 15 2.27 -21.53 -12.45
C THR A 15 3.47 -20.63 -12.13
N LYS A 16 3.49 -19.41 -12.66
CA LYS A 16 4.56 -18.42 -12.46
C LYS A 16 3.96 -17.01 -12.42
N PRO A 17 3.43 -16.56 -11.28
CA PRO A 17 2.96 -15.18 -11.17
C PRO A 17 4.16 -14.22 -11.22
N TYR A 18 3.99 -13.09 -11.89
CA TYR A 18 4.95 -11.98 -11.84
C TYR A 18 4.73 -11.14 -10.58
N PHE A 19 3.44 -10.93 -10.24
CA PHE A 19 3.04 -10.22 -9.02
C PHE A 19 2.28 -11.14 -8.06
N SER A 20 2.61 -11.05 -6.76
CA SER A 20 1.71 -11.45 -5.68
C SER A 20 0.99 -10.19 -5.20
N ILE A 21 -0.30 -10.07 -5.52
CA ILE A 21 -1.15 -8.94 -5.12
C ILE A 21 -1.68 -9.22 -3.73
N LEU A 22 -1.22 -8.44 -2.75
CA LEU A 22 -1.51 -8.60 -1.32
C LEU A 22 -2.60 -7.61 -0.89
N ILE A 23 -3.75 -8.10 -0.42
CA ILE A 23 -4.90 -7.27 -0.08
C ILE A 23 -5.38 -7.59 1.34
N PRO A 24 -5.08 -6.75 2.34
CA PRO A 24 -5.69 -6.87 3.65
C PRO A 24 -7.13 -6.35 3.62
N SER A 25 -8.07 -7.10 4.20
CA SER A 25 -9.47 -6.72 4.30
C SER A 25 -10.01 -6.89 5.71
N TRP A 26 -10.92 -6.01 6.10
CA TRP A 26 -11.60 -6.05 7.39
C TRP A 26 -13.08 -5.70 7.25
N ASN A 27 -13.94 -6.75 7.19
CA ASN A 27 -15.39 -6.59 7.07
C ASN A 27 -15.78 -5.57 5.96
N ASN A 28 -15.34 -5.82 4.72
CA ASN A 28 -15.51 -4.92 3.59
C ASN A 28 -15.83 -5.68 2.28
N LEU A 29 -16.67 -6.73 2.38
CA LEU A 29 -16.93 -7.69 1.30
C LEU A 29 -17.27 -7.03 -0.03
N ALA A 30 -18.18 -6.08 -0.06
CA ALA A 30 -18.65 -5.48 -1.31
C ALA A 30 -17.53 -4.73 -2.07
N TYR A 31 -16.67 -4.00 -1.36
CA TYR A 31 -15.50 -3.36 -1.97
C TYR A 31 -14.43 -4.38 -2.35
N LEU A 32 -14.20 -5.39 -1.52
CA LEU A 32 -13.26 -6.46 -1.82
C LEU A 32 -13.65 -7.20 -3.11
N GLN A 33 -14.94 -7.48 -3.30
CA GLN A 33 -15.47 -8.10 -4.53
C GLN A 33 -15.24 -7.20 -5.74
N LEU A 34 -15.49 -5.89 -5.64
CA LEU A 34 -15.23 -4.93 -6.70
C LEU A 34 -13.72 -4.87 -7.01
N CYS A 35 -12.86 -4.80 -5.99
CA CYS A 35 -11.41 -4.77 -6.13
C CYS A 35 -10.88 -6.01 -6.87
N VAL A 36 -11.24 -7.21 -6.41
CA VAL A 36 -10.85 -8.48 -7.06
C VAL A 36 -11.40 -8.58 -8.48
N GLY A 37 -12.65 -8.15 -8.70
CA GLY A 37 -13.25 -8.10 -10.03
C GLY A 37 -12.47 -7.18 -10.99
N ALA A 38 -12.08 -6.00 -10.51
CA ALA A 38 -11.26 -5.06 -11.27
C ALA A 38 -9.87 -5.63 -11.61
N ILE A 39 -9.21 -6.29 -10.65
CA ILE A 39 -7.91 -6.94 -10.90
C ILE A 39 -8.05 -7.98 -12.02
N ARG A 40 -9.03 -8.86 -11.95
CA ARG A 40 -9.26 -9.88 -12.98
C ARG A 40 -9.60 -9.29 -14.35
N LYS A 41 -10.31 -8.16 -14.38
CA LYS A 41 -10.75 -7.47 -15.60
C LYS A 41 -9.64 -6.66 -16.28
N HIS A 42 -8.76 -6.03 -15.51
CA HIS A 42 -7.88 -4.96 -15.99
C HIS A 42 -6.39 -5.27 -15.91
N SER A 43 -5.99 -6.37 -15.26
CA SER A 43 -4.58 -6.78 -15.22
C SER A 43 -4.19 -7.51 -16.48
N THR A 44 -2.97 -7.26 -16.93
CA THR A 44 -2.39 -7.83 -18.17
C THR A 44 -1.16 -8.70 -17.90
N THR A 45 -0.59 -8.61 -16.72
CA THR A 45 0.57 -9.40 -16.27
C THR A 45 0.09 -10.64 -15.52
N ALA A 46 0.86 -11.71 -15.52
CA ALA A 46 0.55 -12.89 -14.69
C ALA A 46 0.60 -12.54 -13.19
N PHE A 47 -0.46 -12.79 -12.46
CA PHE A 47 -0.56 -12.47 -11.05
C PHE A 47 -1.18 -13.61 -10.25
N GLU A 48 -0.98 -13.57 -8.94
CA GLU A 48 -1.79 -14.28 -7.95
C GLU A 48 -2.39 -13.27 -6.96
N ILE A 49 -3.57 -13.58 -6.43
CA ILE A 49 -4.23 -12.77 -5.39
C ILE A 49 -4.09 -13.48 -4.05
N ILE A 50 -3.66 -12.72 -3.05
CA ILE A 50 -3.52 -13.20 -1.67
C ILE A 50 -4.24 -12.22 -0.75
N LEU A 51 -5.23 -12.72 -0.03
CA LEU A 51 -6.01 -11.92 0.90
C LEU A 51 -5.60 -12.20 2.35
N HIS A 52 -5.73 -11.19 3.20
CA HIS A 52 -5.83 -11.41 4.64
C HIS A 52 -7.18 -10.92 5.13
N LEU A 53 -7.96 -11.83 5.72
CA LEU A 53 -9.28 -11.53 6.26
C LEU A 53 -9.18 -11.33 7.76
N ASN A 54 -9.41 -10.09 8.20
CA ASN A 54 -9.58 -9.75 9.60
C ASN A 54 -11.05 -9.90 10.01
N GLU A 55 -11.36 -10.72 11.00
CA GLU A 55 -12.70 -11.02 11.54
C GLU A 55 -13.66 -11.68 10.53
N ALA A 56 -13.85 -11.09 9.34
CA ALA A 56 -14.70 -11.59 8.24
C ALA A 56 -16.16 -11.91 8.65
N LYS A 57 -16.78 -11.01 9.43
CA LYS A 57 -18.17 -11.16 9.92
C LYS A 57 -19.25 -10.79 8.89
N ASP A 58 -18.83 -10.34 7.73
CA ASP A 58 -19.67 -9.79 6.65
C ASP A 58 -19.88 -10.77 5.49
N GLY A 59 -19.47 -12.03 5.64
CA GLY A 59 -19.52 -13.05 4.57
C GLY A 59 -18.26 -13.11 3.70
N SER A 60 -17.22 -12.31 4.02
CA SER A 60 -15.96 -12.30 3.24
C SER A 60 -15.27 -13.65 3.26
N LYS A 61 -15.37 -14.42 4.37
CA LYS A 61 -14.72 -15.73 4.49
C LYS A 61 -15.39 -16.75 3.58
N GLU A 62 -16.70 -16.86 3.64
CA GLU A 62 -17.51 -17.76 2.79
C GLU A 62 -17.31 -17.43 1.32
N TRP A 63 -17.24 -16.13 1.00
CA TRP A 63 -17.00 -15.71 -0.37
C TRP A 63 -15.61 -16.12 -0.86
N VAL A 64 -14.53 -15.87 -0.09
CA VAL A 64 -13.18 -16.23 -0.53
C VAL A 64 -12.98 -17.73 -0.62
N GLU A 65 -13.59 -18.53 0.26
CA GLU A 65 -13.56 -20.01 0.22
C GLU A 65 -14.17 -20.55 -1.08
N SER A 66 -15.11 -19.82 -1.70
CA SER A 66 -15.66 -20.15 -3.02
C SER A 66 -14.70 -19.84 -4.18
N GLN A 67 -13.65 -19.02 -3.96
CA GLN A 67 -12.68 -18.59 -4.98
C GLN A 67 -11.48 -19.53 -5.01
N LYS A 68 -11.43 -20.43 -6.02
CA LYS A 68 -10.37 -21.47 -6.12
C LYS A 68 -9.00 -20.93 -6.45
N ASP A 69 -8.91 -19.73 -7.03
CA ASP A 69 -7.69 -19.07 -7.52
C ASP A 69 -7.09 -18.06 -6.51
N ILE A 70 -7.74 -17.86 -5.37
CA ILE A 70 -7.28 -16.94 -4.32
C ILE A 70 -6.67 -17.72 -3.15
N ALA A 71 -5.45 -17.38 -2.76
CA ALA A 71 -4.89 -17.79 -1.48
C ALA A 71 -5.31 -16.79 -0.40
N PHE A 72 -5.51 -17.25 0.83
CA PHE A 72 -5.81 -16.30 1.90
C PHE A 72 -5.28 -16.73 3.26
N SER A 73 -5.09 -15.75 4.13
CA SER A 73 -4.89 -15.93 5.56
C SER A 73 -6.07 -15.33 6.33
N TYR A 74 -6.37 -15.86 7.50
CA TYR A 74 -7.51 -15.44 8.30
C TYR A 74 -7.14 -15.29 9.76
N SER A 75 -7.66 -14.26 10.41
CA SER A 75 -7.61 -14.09 11.86
C SER A 75 -9.02 -13.84 12.43
N PRO A 76 -9.40 -14.49 13.55
CA PRO A 76 -10.74 -14.34 14.15
C PRO A 76 -11.00 -12.96 14.74
N SER A 77 -9.95 -12.15 14.93
CA SER A 77 -10.04 -10.75 15.31
C SER A 77 -9.17 -9.88 14.39
N ASN A 78 -9.33 -8.55 14.47
CA ASN A 78 -8.53 -7.62 13.67
C ASN A 78 -7.10 -7.51 14.22
N VAL A 79 -6.15 -8.18 13.56
CA VAL A 79 -4.72 -8.13 13.88
C VAL A 79 -4.01 -6.91 13.28
N GLY A 80 -4.70 -6.14 12.44
CA GLY A 80 -4.16 -4.95 11.75
C GLY A 80 -3.29 -5.26 10.55
N VAL A 81 -2.99 -4.21 9.77
CA VAL A 81 -2.32 -4.35 8.46
C VAL A 81 -0.90 -4.91 8.56
N CYS A 82 -0.16 -4.63 9.63
CA CYS A 82 1.22 -5.10 9.75
C CYS A 82 1.30 -6.63 9.81
N TYR A 83 0.51 -7.24 10.69
CA TYR A 83 0.42 -8.71 10.77
C TYR A 83 -0.19 -9.31 9.51
N ALA A 84 -1.21 -8.66 8.92
CA ALA A 84 -1.85 -9.08 7.70
C ALA A 84 -0.85 -9.18 6.54
N MET A 85 -0.06 -8.12 6.31
CA MET A 85 0.94 -8.08 5.24
C MET A 85 2.02 -9.16 5.44
N ASN A 86 2.55 -9.28 6.65
CA ASN A 86 3.56 -10.30 6.98
C ASN A 86 3.02 -11.73 6.85
N ALA A 87 1.72 -11.94 7.11
CA ALA A 87 1.07 -13.24 6.91
C ALA A 87 0.92 -13.58 5.41
N MET A 88 0.42 -12.62 4.61
CA MET A 88 0.18 -12.84 3.18
C MET A 88 1.47 -13.19 2.42
N VAL A 89 2.59 -12.57 2.76
CA VAL A 89 3.89 -12.86 2.12
C VAL A 89 4.31 -14.33 2.30
N LYS A 90 3.88 -15.01 3.37
CA LYS A 90 4.16 -16.46 3.55
C LYS A 90 3.47 -17.35 2.52
N LEU A 91 2.39 -16.87 1.89
CA LEU A 91 1.68 -17.55 0.83
C LEU A 91 2.14 -17.11 -0.57
N ALA A 92 2.88 -16.00 -0.66
CA ALA A 92 3.29 -15.41 -1.93
C ALA A 92 4.36 -16.25 -2.65
N ARG A 93 4.21 -16.39 -3.98
CA ARG A 93 5.11 -17.18 -4.83
C ARG A 93 5.85 -16.33 -5.86
N ALA A 94 5.35 -15.11 -6.15
CA ALA A 94 6.05 -14.16 -7.02
C ALA A 94 7.22 -13.49 -6.31
N ASP A 95 8.13 -12.94 -7.11
CA ASP A 95 9.26 -12.16 -6.60
C ASP A 95 8.88 -10.69 -6.30
N TYR A 96 7.77 -10.20 -6.86
CA TYR A 96 7.28 -8.85 -6.64
C TYR A 96 6.00 -8.86 -5.81
N PHE A 97 6.04 -8.21 -4.64
CA PHE A 97 4.90 -8.04 -3.74
C PHE A 97 4.23 -6.71 -4.03
N LEU A 98 2.97 -6.76 -4.46
CA LEU A 98 2.16 -5.61 -4.81
C LEU A 98 1.05 -5.45 -3.77
N TYR A 99 1.21 -4.48 -2.87
CA TYR A 99 0.21 -4.16 -1.85
C TYR A 99 -0.90 -3.29 -2.44
N LEU A 100 -2.15 -3.69 -2.25
CA LEU A 100 -3.36 -2.99 -2.69
C LEU A 100 -4.39 -2.96 -1.55
N ASN A 101 -5.10 -1.83 -1.36
CA ASN A 101 -6.22 -1.78 -0.42
C ASN A 101 -7.48 -2.41 -1.04
N ASP A 102 -8.35 -2.97 -0.19
CA ASP A 102 -9.60 -3.60 -0.61
C ASP A 102 -10.66 -2.63 -1.14
N ASP A 103 -10.49 -1.31 -0.94
CA ASP A 103 -11.34 -0.22 -1.44
C ASP A 103 -10.75 0.50 -2.66
N MET A 104 -9.97 -0.21 -3.49
CA MET A 104 -9.40 0.29 -4.72
C MET A 104 -9.95 -0.45 -5.94
N TYR A 105 -10.24 0.32 -7.01
CA TYR A 105 -10.60 -0.18 -8.34
C TYR A 105 -9.44 0.08 -9.28
N VAL A 106 -8.74 -0.98 -9.71
CA VAL A 106 -7.60 -0.87 -10.62
C VAL A 106 -8.07 -0.59 -12.05
N LEU A 107 -7.28 0.19 -12.81
CA LEU A 107 -7.62 0.61 -14.16
C LEU A 107 -6.87 -0.20 -15.22
N PRO A 108 -7.31 -0.20 -16.49
CA PRO A 108 -6.71 -1.03 -17.54
C PRO A 108 -5.19 -0.91 -17.62
N ASN A 109 -4.51 -2.05 -17.65
CA ASN A 109 -3.04 -2.19 -17.77
C ASN A 109 -2.22 -1.57 -16.62
N TRP A 110 -2.84 -1.33 -15.46
CA TRP A 110 -2.16 -0.73 -14.30
C TRP A 110 -0.90 -1.49 -13.87
N ASP A 111 -0.97 -2.80 -13.88
CA ASP A 111 0.12 -3.73 -13.55
C ASP A 111 1.17 -3.84 -14.64
N GLY A 112 0.75 -3.75 -15.92
CA GLY A 112 1.66 -3.72 -17.08
C GLY A 112 2.61 -2.53 -17.03
N PHE A 113 2.11 -1.34 -16.68
CA PHE A 113 2.95 -0.14 -16.51
C PHE A 113 3.94 -0.26 -15.34
N LEU A 114 3.57 -0.92 -14.24
CA LEU A 114 4.50 -1.23 -13.16
C LEU A 114 5.58 -2.22 -13.61
N LYS A 115 5.18 -3.26 -14.35
CA LYS A 115 6.13 -4.24 -14.90
C LYS A 115 7.12 -3.59 -15.88
N GLU A 116 6.65 -2.77 -16.82
CA GLU A 116 7.52 -2.02 -17.74
C GLU A 116 8.56 -1.19 -16.98
N GLU A 117 8.15 -0.50 -15.94
CA GLU A 117 9.06 0.29 -15.12
C GLU A 117 10.08 -0.58 -14.38
N ILE A 118 9.65 -1.70 -13.77
CA ILE A 118 10.53 -2.65 -13.07
C ILE A 118 11.60 -3.21 -14.04
N GLU A 119 11.19 -3.61 -15.23
CA GLU A 119 12.10 -4.15 -16.25
C GLU A 119 13.10 -3.09 -16.74
N SER A 120 12.69 -1.82 -16.82
CA SER A 120 13.56 -0.71 -17.21
C SER A 120 14.60 -0.35 -16.14
N ILE A 121 14.29 -0.55 -14.84
CA ILE A 121 15.19 -0.29 -13.72
C ILE A 121 16.36 -1.28 -13.71
N GLY A 122 16.13 -2.55 -14.00
CA GLY A 122 17.16 -3.58 -14.08
C GLY A 122 17.81 -4.00 -12.75
N HIS A 123 17.28 -3.59 -11.61
CA HIS A 123 17.70 -4.03 -10.27
C HIS A 123 16.50 -4.10 -9.32
N THR A 124 16.71 -4.62 -8.09
CA THR A 124 15.63 -4.89 -7.13
C THR A 124 15.52 -3.87 -5.98
N GLU A 125 16.39 -2.88 -5.95
CA GLU A 125 16.45 -1.87 -4.88
C GLU A 125 15.62 -0.64 -5.24
N PHE A 126 14.30 -0.80 -5.26
CA PHE A 126 13.33 0.27 -5.56
C PHE A 126 12.07 0.13 -4.68
N PHE A 127 11.33 1.22 -4.58
CA PHE A 127 9.97 1.29 -4.07
C PHE A 127 9.11 2.02 -5.11
N LEU A 128 8.18 1.32 -5.76
CA LEU A 128 7.30 1.94 -6.76
C LEU A 128 5.87 1.99 -6.23
N SER A 129 5.08 2.97 -6.69
CA SER A 129 3.64 3.06 -6.44
C SER A 129 2.88 3.36 -7.72
N ALA A 130 1.67 2.82 -7.84
CA ALA A 130 0.70 3.34 -8.79
C ALA A 130 0.12 4.67 -8.29
N THR A 131 -0.49 5.44 -9.18
CA THR A 131 -1.10 6.74 -8.87
C THR A 131 -2.59 6.56 -8.59
N ALA A 132 -3.04 7.00 -7.42
CA ALA A 132 -4.44 6.98 -7.06
C ALA A 132 -5.20 8.15 -7.71
N ILE A 133 -6.43 7.90 -8.19
CA ILE A 133 -7.45 8.89 -8.50
C ILE A 133 -8.41 8.89 -7.31
N GLU A 134 -8.65 10.04 -6.68
CA GLU A 134 -9.45 10.15 -5.46
C GLU A 134 -10.48 11.26 -5.57
N PRO A 135 -11.71 11.08 -5.02
CA PRO A 135 -12.73 12.14 -4.97
C PRO A 135 -12.26 13.42 -4.28
N LYS A 136 -11.33 13.24 -3.34
CA LYS A 136 -10.62 14.32 -2.64
C LYS A 136 -9.16 13.92 -2.53
N ALA A 137 -8.29 14.59 -3.27
CA ALA A 137 -6.86 14.32 -3.19
C ALA A 137 -6.34 14.54 -1.75
N GLN A 138 -5.72 13.49 -1.22
CA GLN A 138 -5.15 13.54 0.13
C GLN A 138 -3.70 14.04 0.13
N SER A 139 -3.06 14.07 -1.04
CA SER A 139 -1.67 14.48 -1.19
C SER A 139 -1.37 14.87 -2.63
N ALA A 140 -0.20 15.48 -2.86
CA ALA A 140 0.33 15.74 -4.21
C ALA A 140 0.70 14.47 -5.00
N CYS A 141 0.50 13.27 -4.42
CA CYS A 141 0.77 11.97 -5.05
C CYS A 141 -0.48 11.36 -5.70
N SER A 142 -1.62 12.03 -5.66
CA SER A 142 -2.89 11.55 -6.22
C SER A 142 -3.54 12.58 -7.14
N ILE A 143 -4.32 12.08 -8.08
CA ILE A 143 -5.15 12.88 -8.98
C ILE A 143 -6.49 13.14 -8.30
N GLN A 144 -6.93 14.39 -8.23
CA GLN A 144 -8.26 14.70 -7.73
C GLN A 144 -9.29 14.64 -8.86
N ALA A 145 -10.16 13.62 -8.81
CA ALA A 145 -11.34 13.51 -9.66
C ALA A 145 -12.38 12.63 -8.96
N ASP A 146 -13.64 13.06 -8.96
CA ASP A 146 -14.74 12.38 -8.27
C ASP A 146 -15.55 11.55 -9.26
N PHE A 147 -15.52 10.23 -9.10
CA PHE A 147 -16.32 9.25 -9.83
C PHE A 147 -17.22 8.45 -8.87
N GLY A 148 -17.64 9.08 -7.78
CA GLY A 148 -18.48 8.48 -6.75
C GLY A 148 -17.67 8.03 -5.53
N ARG A 149 -18.19 8.35 -4.34
CA ARG A 149 -17.52 8.08 -3.05
C ARG A 149 -17.96 6.77 -2.41
N LEU A 150 -19.01 6.18 -2.92
CA LEU A 150 -19.59 4.93 -2.42
C LEU A 150 -19.85 4.02 -3.63
N LEU A 151 -19.93 2.70 -3.39
CA LEU A 151 -20.27 1.74 -4.43
C LEU A 151 -21.57 2.10 -5.17
N ALA A 152 -22.60 2.53 -4.43
CA ALA A 152 -23.91 2.92 -5.01
C ALA A 152 -23.85 4.16 -5.93
N THR A 153 -22.79 4.97 -5.82
CA THR A 153 -22.61 6.18 -6.65
C THR A 153 -21.40 6.07 -7.56
N PHE A 154 -20.80 4.88 -7.69
CA PHE A 154 -19.61 4.68 -8.50
C PHE A 154 -19.93 4.73 -9.99
N GLU A 155 -19.29 5.65 -10.69
CA GLU A 155 -19.48 5.91 -12.12
C GLU A 155 -18.39 5.20 -12.95
N GLU A 156 -18.37 3.85 -12.92
CA GLU A 156 -17.35 3.04 -13.57
C GLU A 156 -17.16 3.41 -15.05
N THR A 157 -18.26 3.54 -15.81
CA THR A 157 -18.21 3.87 -17.25
C THR A 157 -17.49 5.20 -17.47
N ARG A 158 -17.92 6.26 -16.76
CA ARG A 158 -17.30 7.59 -16.88
C ARG A 158 -15.82 7.58 -16.48
N LEU A 159 -15.47 6.81 -15.45
CA LEU A 159 -14.08 6.65 -15.05
C LEU A 159 -13.27 6.02 -16.19
N LEU A 160 -13.72 4.89 -16.74
CA LEU A 160 -13.01 4.17 -17.80
C LEU A 160 -12.87 4.98 -19.10
N GLU A 161 -13.83 5.83 -19.42
CA GLU A 161 -13.76 6.72 -20.58
C GLU A 161 -12.80 7.90 -20.41
N THR A 162 -12.60 8.36 -19.17
CA THR A 162 -11.91 9.65 -18.93
C THR A 162 -10.59 9.55 -18.18
N TYR A 163 -10.30 8.46 -17.47
CA TYR A 163 -9.11 8.37 -16.60
C TYR A 163 -7.79 8.68 -17.32
N ASN A 164 -7.66 8.29 -18.59
CA ASN A 164 -6.42 8.51 -19.36
C ASN A 164 -6.19 10.00 -19.70
N SER A 165 -7.25 10.79 -19.81
CA SER A 165 -7.15 12.22 -20.09
C SER A 165 -6.79 13.07 -18.86
N LEU A 166 -6.87 12.51 -17.65
CA LEU A 166 -6.51 13.23 -16.44
C LEU A 166 -5.00 13.49 -16.41
N PRO A 167 -4.56 14.77 -16.39
CA PRO A 167 -3.14 15.10 -16.47
C PRO A 167 -2.43 14.72 -15.17
N PHE A 168 -1.32 14.06 -15.30
CA PHE A 168 -0.42 13.78 -14.16
C PHE A 168 0.99 13.44 -14.66
N HIS A 169 1.94 13.42 -13.76
CA HIS A 169 3.34 13.10 -14.03
C HIS A 169 3.86 12.09 -13.00
N ASP A 170 4.94 11.40 -13.34
CA ASP A 170 5.64 10.55 -12.38
C ASP A 170 6.14 11.41 -11.21
N TRP A 171 6.03 10.87 -10.00
CA TRP A 171 6.27 11.62 -8.78
C TRP A 171 7.24 10.92 -7.83
N GLN A 172 7.89 11.73 -7.00
CA GLN A 172 8.85 11.28 -6.00
C GLN A 172 8.16 10.77 -4.74
N GLY A 173 8.82 9.83 -4.05
CA GLY A 173 8.48 9.47 -2.69
C GLY A 173 7.32 8.48 -2.58
N ALA A 174 7.27 7.49 -3.47
CA ALA A 174 6.36 6.35 -3.34
C ALA A 174 6.35 5.81 -1.91
N THR A 175 5.18 5.63 -1.33
CA THR A 175 5.00 5.22 0.07
C THR A 175 3.70 4.47 0.27
N TRP A 176 2.58 4.98 -0.27
CA TRP A 176 1.25 4.45 -0.07
C TRP A 176 0.90 3.35 -1.08
N PRO A 177 -0.04 2.43 -0.73
CA PRO A 177 -0.61 1.52 -1.72
C PRO A 177 -1.39 2.30 -2.82
N PRO A 178 -1.45 1.75 -4.06
CA PRO A 178 -0.78 0.53 -4.47
C PRO A 178 0.73 0.71 -4.56
N ASN A 179 1.47 -0.18 -3.90
CA ASN A 179 2.92 -0.12 -4.00
C ASN A 179 3.52 -1.51 -4.28
N VAL A 180 4.71 -1.53 -4.86
CA VAL A 180 5.41 -2.77 -5.19
C VAL A 180 6.87 -2.69 -4.76
N VAL A 181 7.33 -3.80 -4.18
CA VAL A 181 8.73 -4.04 -3.82
C VAL A 181 9.12 -5.46 -4.23
N HIS A 182 10.41 -5.68 -4.43
CA HIS A 182 10.94 -7.03 -4.66
C HIS A 182 11.07 -7.81 -3.34
N ARG A 183 10.87 -9.13 -3.38
CA ARG A 183 11.02 -10.06 -2.25
C ARG A 183 12.32 -9.85 -1.49
N SER A 184 13.45 -9.75 -2.19
CA SER A 184 14.75 -9.56 -1.53
C SER A 184 14.84 -8.27 -0.71
N LEU A 185 14.18 -7.19 -1.15
CA LEU A 185 14.08 -5.95 -0.36
C LEU A 185 13.17 -6.15 0.85
N TRP A 186 12.02 -6.82 0.66
CA TRP A 186 11.12 -7.16 1.77
C TRP A 186 11.84 -7.95 2.86
N ASP A 187 12.57 -8.99 2.48
CA ASP A 187 13.33 -9.85 3.42
C ASP A 187 14.45 -9.06 4.10
N LYS A 188 15.18 -8.23 3.34
CA LYS A 188 16.27 -7.36 3.86
C LYS A 188 15.78 -6.38 4.93
N VAL A 189 14.55 -5.84 4.80
CA VAL A 189 13.97 -4.91 5.78
C VAL A 189 13.13 -5.61 6.86
N GLY A 190 12.85 -6.91 6.72
CA GLY A 190 12.06 -7.70 7.67
C GLY A 190 10.56 -7.38 7.66
N GLY A 191 9.98 -7.10 6.50
CA GLY A 191 8.55 -6.85 6.31
C GLY A 191 8.02 -5.63 7.05
N TYR A 192 6.72 -5.61 7.36
CA TYR A 192 6.07 -4.54 8.15
C TYR A 192 6.35 -4.73 9.64
N SER A 193 6.63 -3.64 10.36
CA SER A 193 6.92 -3.68 11.80
C SER A 193 5.62 -3.78 12.60
N ASN A 194 5.43 -4.89 13.30
CA ASN A 194 4.21 -5.19 14.07
C ASN A 194 3.89 -4.16 15.17
N GLU A 195 4.89 -3.41 15.62
CA GLU A 195 4.74 -2.33 16.62
C GLU A 195 3.87 -1.15 16.13
N PHE A 196 3.59 -1.08 14.81
CA PHE A 196 2.68 -0.09 14.21
C PHE A 196 1.25 -0.58 14.06
N THR A 197 0.94 -1.78 14.56
CA THR A 197 -0.45 -2.26 14.58
C THR A 197 -1.38 -1.29 15.31
N PRO A 198 -2.60 -1.01 14.79
CA PRO A 198 -3.30 -1.67 13.66
C PRO A 198 -2.92 -1.16 12.25
N GLY A 199 -2.00 -0.17 12.08
CA GLY A 199 -1.50 0.16 10.75
C GLY A 199 -1.09 1.61 10.52
N MET A 200 -1.57 2.56 11.33
CA MET A 200 -1.19 3.97 11.16
C MET A 200 0.32 4.16 11.29
N TYR A 201 0.93 4.82 10.31
CA TYR A 201 2.38 5.07 10.18
C TYR A 201 3.22 3.82 9.84
N SER A 202 2.61 2.69 9.51
CA SER A 202 3.33 1.51 9.02
C SER A 202 3.99 1.73 7.65
N ASP A 203 3.32 2.42 6.72
CA ASP A 203 3.88 2.73 5.40
C ASP A 203 5.10 3.69 5.48
N PRO A 204 5.04 4.81 6.23
CA PRO A 204 6.23 5.62 6.48
C PRO A 204 7.36 4.85 7.17
N ASP A 205 7.04 3.94 8.10
CA ASP A 205 8.04 3.08 8.74
C ASP A 205 8.70 2.15 7.73
N PHE A 206 7.92 1.48 6.90
CA PHE A 206 8.43 0.60 5.86
C PHE A 206 9.30 1.36 4.85
N SER A 207 8.86 2.55 4.41
CA SER A 207 9.66 3.41 3.53
C SER A 207 10.98 3.84 4.19
N MET A 208 10.97 4.16 5.49
CA MET A 208 12.19 4.51 6.21
C MET A 208 13.14 3.31 6.37
N LYS A 209 12.63 2.09 6.57
CA LYS A 209 13.46 0.87 6.57
C LYS A 209 14.12 0.64 5.21
N CYS A 210 13.37 0.82 4.12
CA CYS A 210 13.93 0.76 2.76
C CYS A 210 15.04 1.82 2.57
N TRP A 211 14.81 3.04 3.03
CA TRP A 211 15.83 4.10 2.99
C TRP A 211 17.10 3.74 3.75
N GLN A 212 16.99 3.14 4.94
CA GLN A 212 18.12 2.74 5.79
C GLN A 212 19.00 1.65 5.14
N VAL A 213 18.41 0.76 4.35
CA VAL A 213 19.15 -0.28 3.63
C VAL A 213 19.69 0.16 2.27
N GLY A 214 19.58 1.46 1.93
CA GLY A 214 20.21 2.05 0.76
C GLY A 214 19.26 2.37 -0.41
N VAL A 215 17.97 2.02 -0.34
CA VAL A 215 17.02 2.38 -1.42
C VAL A 215 16.93 3.90 -1.58
N ARG A 216 17.05 4.36 -2.83
CA ARG A 216 16.94 5.78 -3.20
C ARG A 216 15.94 6.00 -4.35
N LEU A 217 15.51 4.95 -5.01
CA LEU A 217 14.48 5.00 -6.03
C LEU A 217 13.11 4.77 -5.40
N PHE A 218 12.37 5.86 -5.15
CA PHE A 218 11.00 5.88 -4.66
C PHE A 218 10.15 6.63 -5.68
N LYS A 219 9.54 5.91 -6.63
CA LYS A 219 8.86 6.51 -7.78
C LYS A 219 7.39 6.13 -7.83
N GLY A 220 6.52 7.13 -8.00
CA GLY A 220 5.13 6.92 -8.36
C GLY A 220 4.95 6.99 -9.88
N ILE A 221 4.25 6.00 -10.43
CA ILE A 221 4.05 5.82 -11.86
C ILE A 221 2.72 6.44 -12.27
N SER A 222 2.76 7.52 -13.02
CA SER A 222 1.56 8.29 -13.40
C SER A 222 0.63 7.54 -14.36
N ARG A 223 1.16 6.62 -15.17
CA ARG A 223 0.38 5.79 -16.10
C ARG A 223 -0.31 4.61 -15.41
N SER A 224 0.28 4.07 -14.34
CA SER A 224 -0.33 3.03 -13.50
C SER A 224 -1.35 3.69 -12.59
N ARG A 225 -2.65 3.43 -12.78
CA ARG A 225 -3.72 4.15 -12.10
C ARG A 225 -4.71 3.25 -11.42
N VAL A 226 -5.21 3.71 -10.27
CA VAL A 226 -6.33 3.08 -9.55
C VAL A 226 -7.29 4.15 -9.08
N TYR A 227 -8.58 3.82 -8.97
CA TYR A 227 -9.55 4.66 -8.29
C TYR A 227 -9.65 4.22 -6.84
N HIS A 228 -9.49 5.14 -5.88
CA HIS A 228 -9.54 4.89 -4.46
C HIS A 228 -10.73 5.59 -3.83
N PHE A 229 -11.65 4.83 -3.24
CA PHE A 229 -12.89 5.35 -2.66
C PHE A 229 -12.69 6.19 -1.39
N GLY A 230 -11.49 6.18 -0.81
CA GLY A 230 -11.13 7.12 0.27
C GLY A 230 -11.14 6.54 1.66
N SER A 231 -10.41 5.44 1.87
CA SER A 231 -10.07 4.90 3.22
C SER A 231 -11.29 4.67 4.12
N ILE A 232 -12.29 3.94 3.62
CA ILE A 232 -13.55 3.66 4.33
C ILE A 232 -13.28 2.92 5.66
N SER A 233 -12.30 2.01 5.68
CA SER A 233 -11.94 1.21 6.83
C SER A 233 -11.19 2.00 7.92
N VAL A 234 -10.38 3.01 7.56
CA VAL A 234 -9.56 3.80 8.52
C VAL A 234 -10.43 4.55 9.52
N LYS A 235 -11.62 5.00 9.12
CA LYS A 235 -12.57 5.70 10.01
C LYS A 235 -13.10 4.81 11.15
N ARG A 236 -12.98 3.49 11.02
CA ARG A 236 -13.42 2.50 12.02
C ARG A 236 -12.33 2.16 13.05
N VAL A 237 -11.08 2.54 12.78
CA VAL A 237 -9.94 2.27 13.68
C VAL A 237 -9.87 3.36 14.74
N LYS A 238 -9.97 2.99 16.01
CA LYS A 238 -9.66 3.91 17.13
C LYS A 238 -8.21 4.38 16.97
N GLN A 239 -7.96 5.67 17.28
CA GLN A 239 -6.63 6.28 17.16
C GLN A 239 -5.55 5.37 17.75
N ASN A 240 -4.59 5.00 16.93
CA ASN A 240 -3.40 4.33 17.40
C ASN A 240 -2.29 5.37 17.67
N LYS A 241 -1.34 4.99 18.50
CA LYS A 241 -0.19 5.82 18.85
C LYS A 241 0.93 5.81 17.79
N GLY A 242 0.65 5.37 16.55
CA GLY A 242 1.61 5.19 15.47
C GLY A 242 2.47 6.41 15.19
N TYR A 243 1.89 7.63 15.29
CA TYR A 243 2.67 8.87 15.16
C TYR A 243 3.79 8.97 16.18
N TYR A 244 3.50 8.72 17.45
CA TYR A 244 4.50 8.78 18.52
C TYR A 244 5.47 7.61 18.45
N GLN A 245 4.98 6.43 18.01
CA GLN A 245 5.82 5.26 17.75
C GLN A 245 6.84 5.56 16.64
N PHE A 246 6.42 6.21 15.56
CA PHE A 246 7.32 6.63 14.49
C PHE A 246 8.40 7.58 15.00
N ILE A 247 8.04 8.60 15.78
CA ILE A 247 9.01 9.55 16.36
C ILE A 247 9.95 8.83 17.34
N ARG A 248 9.45 7.88 18.14
CA ARG A 248 10.26 7.10 19.08
C ARG A 248 11.32 6.28 18.34
N LYS A 249 10.93 5.62 17.26
CA LYS A 249 11.80 4.75 16.45
C LYS A 249 12.81 5.55 15.62
N TRP A 250 12.33 6.53 14.88
CA TRP A 250 13.12 7.22 13.85
C TRP A 250 13.68 8.57 14.29
N ARG A 251 13.37 9.02 15.49
CA ARG A 251 13.83 10.29 16.08
C ARG A 251 13.41 11.53 15.28
N MET A 252 12.44 11.42 14.40
CA MET A 252 11.89 12.50 13.56
C MET A 252 10.39 12.31 13.35
N THR A 253 9.70 13.37 12.90
CA THR A 253 8.31 13.28 12.46
C THR A 253 8.22 12.64 11.07
N SER A 254 7.09 12.01 10.73
CA SER A 254 6.84 11.49 9.37
C SER A 254 6.82 12.60 8.31
N SER A 255 6.46 13.83 8.68
CA SER A 255 6.57 14.98 7.78
C SER A 255 8.02 15.32 7.42
N THR A 256 8.98 15.10 8.34
CA THR A 256 10.41 15.23 8.05
C THR A 256 10.85 14.19 7.03
N LEU A 257 10.46 12.91 7.20
CA LEU A 257 10.71 11.87 6.20
C LEU A 257 10.13 12.27 4.83
N SER A 258 8.84 12.61 4.80
CA SER A 258 8.14 12.94 3.55
C SER A 258 8.77 14.10 2.79
N LYS A 259 9.22 15.15 3.49
CA LYS A 259 9.71 16.40 2.87
C LYS A 259 11.20 16.38 2.53
N TYR A 260 12.03 15.83 3.42
CA TYR A 260 13.49 15.98 3.31
C TYR A 260 14.21 14.72 2.84
N TYR A 261 13.58 13.56 2.97
CA TYR A 261 14.08 12.28 2.49
C TYR A 261 13.40 11.88 1.18
N LEU A 262 12.07 11.71 1.22
CA LEU A 262 11.31 11.15 0.11
C LEU A 262 10.87 12.19 -0.93
N ARG A 263 10.86 13.49 -0.60
CA ARG A 263 10.37 14.56 -1.48
C ARG A 263 8.98 14.27 -2.06
N ARG A 264 8.11 13.70 -1.23
CA ARG A 264 6.86 13.10 -1.64
C ARG A 264 5.94 14.07 -2.36
N GLY A 265 5.58 13.73 -3.61
CA GLY A 265 4.73 14.52 -4.50
C GLY A 265 5.47 15.53 -5.37
N ASP A 266 6.79 15.71 -5.22
CA ASP A 266 7.58 16.45 -6.21
C ASP A 266 7.54 15.67 -7.54
N LYS A 267 7.69 16.36 -8.68
CA LYS A 267 7.89 15.70 -9.96
C LYS A 267 9.13 14.79 -9.91
N PHE A 268 9.03 13.60 -10.46
CA PHE A 268 10.14 12.65 -10.48
C PHE A 268 11.32 13.22 -11.28
N ASP A 269 12.50 13.24 -10.67
CA ASP A 269 13.75 13.75 -11.23
C ASP A 269 14.95 12.82 -11.01
N GLY A 270 14.70 11.56 -10.59
CA GLY A 270 15.74 10.53 -10.43
C GLY A 270 15.88 10.04 -8.98
N LEU A 271 17.06 9.54 -8.65
CA LEU A 271 17.35 8.99 -7.33
C LEU A 271 17.28 10.07 -6.25
N LEU A 272 16.68 9.72 -5.13
CA LEU A 272 16.55 10.62 -3.99
C LEU A 272 17.89 10.88 -3.30
N VAL A 273 18.16 12.14 -3.03
CA VAL A 273 19.23 12.59 -2.13
C VAL A 273 18.56 13.28 -0.94
N GLN A 274 19.02 12.94 0.27
CA GLN A 274 18.51 13.60 1.47
C GLN A 274 18.79 15.11 1.41
N ARG A 275 17.73 15.91 1.50
CA ARG A 275 17.87 17.37 1.58
C ARG A 275 18.34 17.80 2.98
N PRO A 276 19.14 18.87 3.10
CA PRO A 276 19.48 19.46 4.40
C PRO A 276 18.20 19.75 5.21
N ILE A 277 18.18 19.32 6.46
CA ILE A 277 17.05 19.56 7.36
C ILE A 277 17.28 20.92 8.06
N PRO A 278 16.40 21.91 7.87
CA PRO A 278 16.54 23.22 8.52
C PRO A 278 16.59 23.11 10.05
N VAL A 279 17.34 23.98 10.71
CA VAL A 279 17.51 23.99 12.17
C VAL A 279 16.16 24.00 12.91
N MET A 280 15.19 24.80 12.47
CA MET A 280 13.85 24.84 13.07
C MET A 280 13.13 23.49 13.00
N VAL A 281 13.32 22.70 11.94
CA VAL A 281 12.74 21.35 11.83
C VAL A 281 13.47 20.37 12.74
N GLN A 282 14.80 20.52 12.89
CA GLN A 282 15.57 19.72 13.84
C GLN A 282 15.12 20.00 15.28
N LEU A 283 14.94 21.27 15.65
CA LEU A 283 14.42 21.70 16.96
C LEU A 283 12.99 21.14 17.18
N LYS A 284 12.12 21.19 16.17
CA LYS A 284 10.79 20.59 16.22
C LYS A 284 10.86 19.08 16.47
N ASN A 285 11.71 18.36 15.76
CA ASN A 285 11.91 16.92 15.97
C ASN A 285 12.43 16.64 17.38
N LEU A 286 13.37 17.44 17.89
CA LEU A 286 13.88 17.33 19.26
C LEU A 286 12.76 17.57 20.29
N TYR A 287 11.97 18.62 20.14
CA TYR A 287 10.82 18.91 21.02
C TYR A 287 9.85 17.73 21.08
N TYR A 288 9.45 17.17 19.93
CA TYR A 288 8.56 16.00 19.92
C TYR A 288 9.19 14.81 20.62
N ARG A 289 10.48 14.53 20.43
CA ARG A 289 11.19 13.45 21.12
C ARG A 289 11.17 13.63 22.63
N LEU A 290 11.50 14.84 23.11
CA LEU A 290 11.52 15.14 24.54
C LEU A 290 10.12 15.13 25.17
N SER A 291 9.08 15.43 24.39
CA SER A 291 7.69 15.41 24.86
C SER A 291 7.07 13.99 24.90
N LEU A 292 7.70 12.96 24.30
CA LEU A 292 7.14 11.60 24.24
C LEU A 292 6.78 10.99 25.61
N PRO A 293 7.58 11.17 26.70
CA PRO A 293 7.23 10.62 28.01
C PRO A 293 5.93 11.19 28.61
N PHE A 294 5.57 12.40 28.19
CA PHE A 294 4.39 13.14 28.70
C PHE A 294 3.13 12.97 27.82
N ARG A 295 3.25 12.24 26.72
CA ARG A 295 2.16 11.99 25.75
C ARG A 295 1.70 10.53 25.84
N LYS A 296 0.61 10.32 26.59
CA LYS A 296 -0.05 9.01 26.75
C LYS A 296 -0.91 8.66 25.53
#